data_6938d9f582a35d58619a893b5c573db9
#
_entry.id   6938d9f582a35d58619a893b5c573db9
#
_cell.length_a   1.000
_cell.length_b   1.000
_cell.length_c   1.000
_cell.angle_alpha   90.00
_cell.angle_beta   90.00
_cell.angle_gamma   90.00
#
_symmetry.space_group_name_H-M   'P 1'
#
loop_
_entity.id
_entity.type
_entity.pdbx_description
1 polymer ?
#
loop_
_entity_poly.entity_id
_entity_poly.type
_entity_poly.pdbx_seq_one_letter_code
_entity_poly.pdbx_strand_id
1 'polypeptide(L)'
;MKLSAESLPFRKSLRMPNLSFLKGRDHLLITMVCYGNICRSPMAAAVLHNKAREITKPEITVDSAGTSNWHVGQGPNPPSKRIWEQAGYKYEHIASQFNYSRLVAADLVLVMDEDNHQAVSQLATNESESQKIFYLREFDTEIDSLIVPDPYSLPDSAFETVLEMVERSTDGLLAELLR
;
A
#
# COMPACT_ATOMS: atom_id res chain seq x y z
N MET A 1 40.56 18.60 19.44
CA MET A 1 39.09 18.65 19.46
C MET A 1 38.58 17.38 18.81
N LYS A 2 38.09 16.43 19.61
CA LYS A 2 37.52 15.16 19.12
C LYS A 2 36.06 15.43 18.78
N LEU A 3 35.70 15.29 17.52
CA LEU A 3 34.30 15.24 17.09
C LEU A 3 33.74 13.88 17.51
N SER A 4 32.79 13.91 18.41
CA SER A 4 32.01 12.77 18.86
C SER A 4 31.19 12.22 17.70
N ALA A 5 31.31 10.93 17.47
CA ALA A 5 30.40 10.17 16.60
C ALA A 5 29.00 10.19 17.25
N GLU A 6 28.14 11.06 16.75
CA GLU A 6 26.73 11.01 17.11
C GLU A 6 26.10 9.74 16.50
N SER A 7 25.59 8.95 17.40
CA SER A 7 24.89 7.72 17.18
C SER A 7 23.79 7.86 16.13
N LEU A 8 23.87 7.06 15.05
CA LEU A 8 22.77 6.81 14.15
C LEU A 8 21.55 6.33 14.93
N PRO A 9 20.35 6.92 14.73
CA PRO A 9 19.18 6.49 15.46
C PRO A 9 18.78 5.09 15.06
N PHE A 10 18.72 4.24 16.06
CA PHE A 10 17.92 3.06 16.27
C PHE A 10 17.30 2.43 15.01
N ARG A 11 18.00 1.47 14.39
CA ARG A 11 17.35 0.44 13.58
C ARG A 11 16.45 -0.36 14.52
N LYS A 12 15.20 0.07 14.67
CA LYS A 12 14.16 -0.79 15.20
C LYS A 12 14.07 -1.95 14.20
N SER A 13 14.45 -3.14 14.61
CA SER A 13 14.12 -4.37 13.91
C SER A 13 12.60 -4.43 13.87
N LEU A 14 12.00 -3.86 12.82
CA LEU A 14 10.56 -3.91 12.63
C LEU A 14 10.23 -5.36 12.34
N ARG A 15 9.62 -6.01 13.33
CA ARG A 15 9.06 -7.34 13.17
C ARG A 15 7.98 -7.23 12.12
N MET A 16 8.08 -8.05 11.06
CA MET A 16 7.04 -8.12 10.02
C MET A 16 5.66 -8.27 10.64
N PRO A 17 4.63 -7.61 10.08
CA PRO A 17 3.27 -7.73 10.58
C PRO A 17 2.81 -9.20 10.68
N ASN A 18 2.07 -9.52 11.73
CA ASN A 18 1.52 -10.86 11.88
C ASN A 18 0.22 -10.98 11.09
N LEU A 19 0.25 -11.70 10.00
CA LEU A 19 -0.90 -11.97 9.12
C LEU A 19 -1.55 -13.35 9.40
N SER A 20 -1.34 -13.95 10.58
CA SER A 20 -1.87 -15.27 10.92
C SER A 20 -3.40 -15.38 10.84
N PHE A 21 -4.12 -14.26 10.97
CA PHE A 21 -5.59 -14.20 10.81
C PHE A 21 -6.07 -14.44 9.36
N LEU A 22 -5.15 -14.36 8.36
CA LEU A 22 -5.42 -14.67 6.95
C LEU A 22 -5.09 -16.13 6.60
N LYS A 23 -4.45 -16.87 7.51
CA LYS A 23 -3.96 -18.21 7.23
C LYS A 23 -5.10 -19.18 6.89
N GLY A 24 -4.90 -19.96 5.82
CA GLY A 24 -5.87 -20.97 5.37
C GLY A 24 -7.02 -20.42 4.51
N ARG A 25 -7.01 -19.13 4.17
CA ARG A 25 -7.96 -18.57 3.21
C ARG A 25 -7.55 -18.96 1.78
N ASP A 26 -8.53 -19.31 0.97
CA ASP A 26 -8.31 -19.66 -0.44
C ASP A 26 -8.32 -18.41 -1.35
N HIS A 27 -8.94 -17.32 -0.88
CA HIS A 27 -9.04 -16.04 -1.60
C HIS A 27 -8.83 -14.87 -0.63
N LEU A 28 -8.12 -13.84 -1.09
CA LEU A 28 -7.89 -12.59 -0.36
C LEU A 28 -8.25 -11.39 -1.23
N LEU A 29 -8.98 -10.43 -0.65
CA LEU A 29 -9.17 -9.10 -1.21
C LEU A 29 -8.26 -8.12 -0.45
N ILE A 30 -7.30 -7.53 -1.16
CA ILE A 30 -6.37 -6.54 -0.62
C ILE A 30 -6.67 -5.18 -1.23
N THR A 31 -6.97 -4.19 -0.39
CA THR A 31 -7.30 -2.83 -0.82
C THR A 31 -6.19 -1.86 -0.47
N MET A 32 -5.65 -1.17 -1.47
CA MET A 32 -4.67 -0.10 -1.33
C MET A 32 -5.37 1.25 -1.14
N VAL A 33 -4.98 2.04 -0.14
CA VAL A 33 -5.66 3.29 0.18
C VAL A 33 -4.67 4.45 0.25
N CYS A 34 -4.96 5.53 -0.48
CA CYS A 34 -4.30 6.83 -0.33
C CYS A 34 -5.33 7.96 -0.22
N TYR A 35 -4.93 9.21 -0.35
CA TYR A 35 -5.86 10.34 -0.26
C TYR A 35 -6.79 10.42 -1.47
N GLY A 36 -6.24 10.62 -2.68
CA GLY A 36 -7.03 10.90 -3.89
C GLY A 36 -7.31 9.69 -4.78
N ASN A 37 -6.70 8.54 -4.53
CA ASN A 37 -6.79 7.34 -5.37
C ASN A 37 -6.41 7.55 -6.84
N ILE A 38 -5.43 8.43 -7.10
CA ILE A 38 -4.92 8.71 -8.44
C ILE A 38 -3.40 8.50 -8.59
N CYS A 39 -2.62 8.53 -7.51
CA CYS A 39 -1.16 8.39 -7.55
C CYS A 39 -0.66 7.12 -6.86
N ARG A 40 -0.59 7.13 -5.51
CA ARG A 40 0.06 6.10 -4.70
C ARG A 40 -0.70 4.78 -4.68
N SER A 41 -1.97 4.78 -4.31
CA SER A 41 -2.76 3.55 -4.18
C SER A 41 -3.00 2.84 -5.51
N PRO A 42 -3.26 3.51 -6.66
CA PRO A 42 -3.36 2.80 -7.93
C PRO A 42 -2.01 2.24 -8.41
N MET A 43 -0.88 2.92 -8.13
CA MET A 43 0.45 2.38 -8.39
C MET A 43 0.70 1.11 -7.57
N ALA A 44 0.40 1.14 -6.28
CA ALA A 44 0.54 -0.03 -5.40
C ALA A 44 -0.37 -1.19 -5.83
N ALA A 45 -1.59 -0.88 -6.24
CA ALA A 45 -2.52 -1.89 -6.76
C ALA A 45 -2.00 -2.49 -8.09
N ALA A 46 -1.48 -1.67 -9.00
CA ALA A 46 -0.88 -2.13 -10.25
C ALA A 46 0.27 -3.10 -10.00
N VAL A 47 1.19 -2.75 -9.12
CA VAL A 47 2.36 -3.60 -8.79
C VAL A 47 1.91 -4.91 -8.15
N LEU A 48 1.10 -4.85 -7.09
CA LEU A 48 0.66 -6.06 -6.40
C LEU A 48 -0.17 -6.97 -7.31
N HIS A 49 -1.11 -6.40 -8.09
CA HIS A 49 -1.92 -7.16 -9.04
C HIS A 49 -1.05 -7.97 -10.02
N ASN A 50 -0.03 -7.34 -10.61
CA ASN A 50 0.83 -8.03 -11.57
C ASN A 50 1.72 -9.08 -10.90
N LYS A 51 2.30 -8.79 -9.73
CA LYS A 51 3.13 -9.75 -8.98
C LYS A 51 2.33 -10.96 -8.48
N ALA A 52 1.07 -10.76 -8.12
CA ALA A 52 0.20 -11.81 -7.58
C ALA A 52 -0.42 -12.72 -8.64
N ARG A 53 -0.34 -12.38 -9.94
CA ARG A 53 -1.03 -13.12 -11.03
C ARG A 53 -0.67 -14.60 -11.11
N GLU A 54 0.53 -14.98 -10.72
CA GLU A 54 1.00 -16.37 -10.76
C GLU A 54 0.75 -17.13 -9.45
N ILE A 55 0.24 -16.42 -8.42
CA ILE A 55 -0.07 -17.01 -7.13
C ILE A 55 -1.50 -17.56 -7.21
N THR A 56 -1.64 -18.86 -7.11
CA THR A 56 -2.94 -19.53 -7.22
C THR A 56 -3.58 -19.86 -5.88
N LYS A 57 -2.79 -19.83 -4.79
CA LYS A 57 -3.29 -20.12 -3.44
C LYS A 57 -2.46 -19.39 -2.36
N PRO A 58 -3.07 -18.42 -1.66
CA PRO A 58 -4.42 -17.89 -1.91
C PRO A 58 -4.51 -17.15 -3.25
N GLU A 59 -5.67 -17.14 -3.90
CA GLU A 59 -5.96 -16.24 -5.00
C GLU A 59 -6.04 -14.80 -4.45
N ILE A 60 -5.31 -13.87 -5.03
CA ILE A 60 -5.24 -12.48 -4.55
C ILE A 60 -5.94 -11.55 -5.53
N THR A 61 -7.04 -10.97 -5.09
CA THR A 61 -7.70 -9.84 -5.77
C THR A 61 -7.21 -8.54 -5.16
N VAL A 62 -6.88 -7.57 -6.00
CA VAL A 62 -6.37 -6.27 -5.58
C VAL A 62 -7.29 -5.17 -6.10
N ASP A 63 -7.68 -4.26 -5.21
CA ASP A 63 -8.34 -3.02 -5.58
C ASP A 63 -7.69 -1.82 -4.88
N SER A 64 -8.20 -0.62 -5.15
CA SER A 64 -7.74 0.59 -4.48
C SER A 64 -8.84 1.63 -4.34
N ALA A 65 -8.69 2.51 -3.33
CA ALA A 65 -9.64 3.59 -3.08
C ALA A 65 -8.95 4.79 -2.44
N GLY A 66 -9.61 5.93 -2.42
CA GLY A 66 -9.15 7.15 -1.77
C GLY A 66 -9.94 7.47 -0.50
N THR A 67 -9.31 8.12 0.47
CA THR A 67 -10.04 8.66 1.63
C THR A 67 -10.88 9.86 1.26
N SER A 68 -10.51 10.60 0.20
CA SER A 68 -11.30 11.70 -0.36
C SER A 68 -12.15 11.27 -1.56
N ASN A 69 -13.14 12.09 -1.90
CA ASN A 69 -14.00 11.89 -3.07
C ASN A 69 -13.66 12.81 -4.26
N TRP A 70 -12.57 13.59 -4.19
CA TRP A 70 -12.26 14.65 -5.16
C TRP A 70 -12.04 14.13 -6.58
N HIS A 71 -11.51 12.94 -6.71
CA HIS A 71 -11.12 12.33 -7.99
C HIS A 71 -12.00 11.15 -8.40
N VAL A 72 -13.10 10.90 -7.69
CA VAL A 72 -14.00 9.77 -8.01
C VAL A 72 -14.44 9.83 -9.47
N GLY A 73 -14.29 8.71 -10.18
CA GLY A 73 -14.61 8.59 -11.60
C GLY A 73 -13.48 9.00 -12.55
N GLN A 74 -12.40 9.57 -12.05
CA GLN A 74 -11.23 9.95 -12.86
C GLN A 74 -10.27 8.77 -13.04
N GLY A 75 -9.51 8.80 -14.13
CA GLY A 75 -8.38 7.90 -14.32
C GLY A 75 -7.19 8.25 -13.41
N PRO A 76 -6.14 7.43 -13.45
CA PRO A 76 -4.94 7.69 -12.66
C PRO A 76 -4.23 8.97 -13.11
N ASN A 77 -3.47 9.56 -12.18
CA ASN A 77 -2.57 10.67 -12.50
C ASN A 77 -1.59 10.25 -13.60
N PRO A 78 -1.46 11.03 -14.71
CA PRO A 78 -0.68 10.61 -15.87
C PRO A 78 0.79 10.28 -15.57
N PRO A 79 1.56 11.06 -14.77
CA PRO A 79 2.91 10.67 -14.37
C PRO A 79 2.96 9.33 -13.62
N SER A 80 2.04 9.11 -12.68
CA SER A 80 1.97 7.86 -11.92
C SER A 80 1.75 6.66 -12.86
N LYS A 81 0.75 6.76 -13.74
CA LYS A 81 0.44 5.72 -14.73
C LYS A 81 1.64 5.42 -15.63
N ARG A 82 2.27 6.46 -16.17
CA ARG A 82 3.44 6.31 -17.03
C ARG A 82 4.57 5.55 -16.36
N ILE A 83 4.88 5.87 -15.10
CA ILE A 83 5.97 5.23 -14.36
C ILE A 83 5.71 3.75 -14.14
N TRP A 84 4.52 3.34 -13.68
CA TRP A 84 4.26 1.91 -13.48
C TRP A 84 4.16 1.13 -14.80
N GLU A 85 3.65 1.75 -15.88
CA GLU A 85 3.61 1.11 -17.20
C GLU A 85 5.00 0.93 -17.80
N GLN A 86 5.91 1.89 -17.65
CA GLN A 86 7.32 1.78 -18.04
C GLN A 86 8.05 0.67 -17.29
N ALA A 87 7.68 0.42 -16.04
CA ALA A 87 8.18 -0.70 -15.25
C ALA A 87 7.54 -2.06 -15.64
N GLY A 88 6.59 -2.07 -16.59
CA GLY A 88 5.97 -3.30 -17.11
C GLY A 88 4.66 -3.70 -16.42
N TYR A 89 4.17 -2.92 -15.46
CA TYR A 89 2.90 -3.20 -14.79
C TYR A 89 1.71 -2.73 -15.63
N LYS A 90 0.69 -3.58 -15.76
CA LYS A 90 -0.57 -3.27 -16.47
C LYS A 90 -1.72 -3.31 -15.49
N TYR A 91 -2.45 -2.22 -15.40
CA TYR A 91 -3.58 -2.11 -14.49
C TYR A 91 -4.57 -1.06 -14.98
N GLU A 92 -5.83 -1.44 -15.10
CA GLU A 92 -6.93 -0.52 -15.40
C GLU A 92 -7.45 0.07 -14.08
N HIS A 93 -7.62 1.39 -14.05
CA HIS A 93 -7.97 2.07 -12.83
C HIS A 93 -8.95 3.24 -13.05
N ILE A 94 -9.96 3.28 -12.21
CA ILE A 94 -10.86 4.42 -12.03
C ILE A 94 -10.94 4.73 -10.53
N ALA A 95 -10.68 5.96 -10.17
CA ALA A 95 -10.66 6.40 -8.78
C ALA A 95 -12.03 6.25 -8.11
N SER A 96 -12.02 5.75 -6.90
CA SER A 96 -13.20 5.51 -6.06
C SER A 96 -12.92 5.90 -4.61
N GLN A 97 -13.98 6.18 -3.84
CA GLN A 97 -13.84 6.51 -2.44
C GLN A 97 -13.86 5.26 -1.56
N PHE A 98 -12.97 5.22 -0.57
CA PHE A 98 -13.00 4.23 0.49
C PHE A 98 -14.15 4.51 1.46
N ASN A 99 -14.83 3.48 1.89
CA ASN A 99 -15.95 3.55 2.81
C ASN A 99 -16.04 2.30 3.69
N TYR A 100 -16.98 2.30 4.64
CA TYR A 100 -17.18 1.18 5.57
C TYR A 100 -17.45 -0.16 4.87
N SER A 101 -18.24 -0.17 3.80
CA SER A 101 -18.51 -1.42 3.06
C SER A 101 -17.24 -2.03 2.46
N ARG A 102 -16.31 -1.19 1.98
CA ARG A 102 -15.00 -1.64 1.49
C ARG A 102 -14.11 -2.16 2.63
N LEU A 103 -14.13 -1.50 3.79
CA LEU A 103 -13.42 -1.99 4.97
C LEU A 103 -13.93 -3.38 5.38
N VAL A 104 -15.23 -3.58 5.40
CA VAL A 104 -15.82 -4.90 5.76
C VAL A 104 -15.42 -5.96 4.74
N ALA A 105 -15.51 -5.65 3.45
CA ALA A 105 -15.23 -6.59 2.36
C ALA A 105 -13.74 -6.97 2.24
N ALA A 106 -12.81 -6.06 2.54
CA ALA A 106 -11.39 -6.31 2.43
C ALA A 106 -10.89 -7.30 3.49
N ASP A 107 -9.98 -8.18 3.11
CA ASP A 107 -9.23 -9.03 4.04
C ASP A 107 -8.00 -8.31 4.60
N LEU A 108 -7.43 -7.38 3.83
CA LEU A 108 -6.30 -6.54 4.22
C LEU A 108 -6.46 -5.15 3.60
N VAL A 109 -6.20 -4.11 4.40
CA VAL A 109 -6.21 -2.71 3.95
C VAL A 109 -4.84 -2.12 4.18
N LEU A 110 -4.22 -1.61 3.11
CA LEU A 110 -2.87 -1.07 3.12
C LEU A 110 -2.89 0.43 2.82
N VAL A 111 -2.50 1.23 3.78
CA VAL A 111 -2.53 2.70 3.70
C VAL A 111 -1.14 3.27 3.44
N MET A 112 -1.08 4.48 2.87
CA MET A 112 0.16 5.11 2.41
C MET A 112 0.78 6.06 3.44
N ASP A 113 -0.02 6.66 4.30
CA ASP A 113 0.42 7.64 5.30
C ASP A 113 -0.47 7.64 6.55
N GLU A 114 -0.11 8.50 7.51
CA GLU A 114 -0.81 8.60 8.78
C GLU A 114 -2.23 9.13 8.64
N ASP A 115 -2.46 10.11 7.75
CA ASP A 115 -3.80 10.66 7.50
C ASP A 115 -4.72 9.59 6.91
N ASN A 116 -4.21 8.78 5.99
CA ASN A 116 -4.96 7.64 5.44
C ASN A 116 -5.25 6.60 6.52
N HIS A 117 -4.27 6.28 7.36
CA HIS A 117 -4.43 5.34 8.47
C HIS A 117 -5.51 5.81 9.43
N GLN A 118 -5.45 7.07 9.85
CA GLN A 118 -6.45 7.66 10.75
C GLN A 118 -7.86 7.62 10.14
N ALA A 119 -8.01 8.06 8.89
CA ALA A 119 -9.31 8.10 8.21
C ALA A 119 -9.93 6.70 8.05
N VAL A 120 -9.13 5.69 7.70
CA VAL A 120 -9.60 4.30 7.57
C VAL A 120 -9.92 3.70 8.94
N SER A 121 -9.07 3.92 9.94
CA SER A 121 -9.26 3.40 11.31
C SER A 121 -10.51 3.94 11.98
N GLN A 122 -10.90 5.18 11.69
CA GLN A 122 -12.15 5.78 12.19
C GLN A 122 -13.42 5.08 11.68
N LEU A 123 -13.33 4.34 10.57
CA LEU A 123 -14.45 3.55 10.05
C LEU A 123 -14.62 2.22 10.78
N ALA A 124 -13.57 1.70 11.41
CA ALA A 124 -13.61 0.42 12.09
C ALA A 124 -14.47 0.50 13.35
N THR A 125 -15.37 -0.49 13.53
CA THR A 125 -16.31 -0.56 14.64
C THR A 125 -15.94 -1.62 15.65
N ASN A 126 -14.98 -2.48 15.35
CA ASN A 126 -14.52 -3.58 16.18
C ASN A 126 -13.06 -3.95 15.90
N GLU A 127 -12.50 -4.81 16.76
CA GLU A 127 -11.09 -5.22 16.66
C GLU A 127 -10.78 -6.01 15.38
N SER A 128 -11.69 -6.84 14.89
CA SER A 128 -11.50 -7.62 13.67
C SER A 128 -11.40 -6.76 12.42
N GLU A 129 -11.99 -5.57 12.43
CA GLU A 129 -11.87 -4.59 11.37
C GLU A 129 -10.58 -3.77 11.51
N SER A 130 -10.19 -3.43 12.73
CA SER A 130 -8.98 -2.65 13.00
C SER A 130 -7.70 -3.45 12.74
N GLN A 131 -7.67 -4.74 13.07
CA GLN A 131 -6.48 -5.59 12.96
C GLN A 131 -6.00 -5.82 11.52
N LYS A 132 -6.82 -5.52 10.52
CA LYS A 132 -6.47 -5.72 9.09
C LYS A 132 -5.97 -4.46 8.39
N ILE A 133 -5.79 -3.36 9.14
CA ILE A 133 -5.31 -2.08 8.63
C ILE A 133 -3.82 -1.94 8.95
N PHE A 134 -2.98 -1.83 7.93
CA PHE A 134 -1.53 -1.68 8.06
C PHE A 134 -1.03 -0.57 7.13
N TYR A 135 0.15 -0.01 7.45
CA TYR A 135 0.89 0.77 6.47
C TYR A 135 1.50 -0.17 5.43
N LEU A 136 1.46 0.19 4.16
CA LEU A 136 2.10 -0.60 3.10
C LEU A 136 3.58 -0.84 3.41
N ARG A 137 4.29 0.18 3.91
CA ARG A 137 5.71 0.09 4.22
C ARG A 137 6.06 -0.71 5.48
N GLU A 138 5.10 -1.20 6.24
CA GLU A 138 5.40 -2.20 7.29
C GLU A 138 5.97 -3.50 6.72
N PHE A 139 5.75 -3.75 5.43
CA PHE A 139 6.27 -4.90 4.69
C PHE A 139 7.58 -4.61 3.93
N ASP A 140 8.08 -3.37 3.93
CA ASP A 140 9.34 -2.98 3.30
C ASP A 140 10.53 -3.43 4.16
N THR A 141 11.45 -4.19 3.57
CA THR A 141 12.65 -4.69 4.26
C THR A 141 13.72 -3.63 4.47
N GLU A 142 13.64 -2.50 3.75
CA GLU A 142 14.58 -1.37 3.83
C GLU A 142 13.91 -0.12 4.41
N ILE A 143 13.19 -0.31 5.51
CA ILE A 143 12.35 0.74 6.06
C ILE A 143 13.15 1.78 6.86
N ASP A 144 12.92 3.04 6.53
CA ASP A 144 13.33 4.22 7.27
C ASP A 144 12.12 5.02 7.81
N SER A 145 10.96 4.83 7.20
CA SER A 145 9.70 5.46 7.54
C SER A 145 8.52 4.58 7.09
N LEU A 146 7.41 4.62 7.82
CA LEU A 146 6.16 3.95 7.44
C LEU A 146 5.42 4.66 6.30
N ILE A 147 5.84 5.88 5.96
CA ILE A 147 5.14 6.74 5.01
C ILE A 147 5.60 6.47 3.59
N VAL A 148 4.65 6.31 2.68
CA VAL A 148 4.84 6.48 1.25
C VAL A 148 4.58 7.95 0.93
N PRO A 149 5.60 8.76 0.59
CA PRO A 149 5.43 10.19 0.34
C PRO A 149 4.50 10.44 -0.85
N ASP A 150 3.75 11.53 -0.81
CA ASP A 150 2.86 11.89 -1.92
C ASP A 150 3.66 12.58 -3.04
N PRO A 151 3.76 11.98 -4.24
CA PRO A 151 4.51 12.55 -5.35
C PRO A 151 3.70 13.57 -6.17
N TYR A 152 2.43 13.81 -5.81
CA TYR A 152 1.57 14.74 -6.54
C TYR A 152 2.23 16.11 -6.69
N SER A 153 2.23 16.66 -7.91
CA SER A 153 2.90 17.92 -8.27
C SER A 153 4.43 17.93 -8.14
N LEU A 154 5.07 16.78 -7.95
CA LEU A 154 6.52 16.64 -7.94
C LEU A 154 7.03 16.10 -9.29
N PRO A 155 8.37 16.21 -9.56
CA PRO A 155 8.98 15.62 -10.75
C PRO A 155 8.83 14.10 -10.82
N ASP A 156 9.02 13.53 -12.01
CA ASP A 156 8.94 12.08 -12.29
C ASP A 156 9.81 11.25 -11.34
N SER A 157 10.99 11.75 -10.94
CA SER A 157 11.88 11.09 -9.98
C SER A 157 11.21 10.79 -8.61
N ALA A 158 10.24 11.61 -8.20
CA ALA A 158 9.47 11.34 -6.98
C ALA A 158 8.52 10.14 -7.17
N PHE A 159 7.92 9.99 -8.35
CA PHE A 159 7.10 8.83 -8.68
C PHE A 159 7.93 7.56 -8.82
N GLU A 160 9.15 7.65 -9.37
CA GLU A 160 10.10 6.53 -9.44
C GLU A 160 10.49 6.06 -8.04
N THR A 161 10.79 6.98 -7.13
CA THR A 161 11.09 6.67 -5.72
C THR A 161 9.91 5.99 -5.03
N VAL A 162 8.68 6.47 -5.27
CA VAL A 162 7.46 5.83 -4.73
C VAL A 162 7.30 4.42 -5.31
N LEU A 163 7.56 4.22 -6.60
CA LEU A 163 7.48 2.89 -7.22
C LEU A 163 8.45 1.92 -6.55
N GLU A 164 9.71 2.30 -6.32
CA GLU A 164 10.70 1.46 -5.63
C GLU A 164 10.24 1.05 -4.23
N MET A 165 9.68 1.99 -3.45
CA MET A 165 9.12 1.69 -2.13
C MET A 165 7.96 0.70 -2.21
N VAL A 166 7.07 0.89 -3.18
CA VAL A 166 5.92 0.02 -3.44
C VAL A 166 6.37 -1.38 -3.84
N GLU A 167 7.37 -1.49 -4.72
CA GLU A 167 7.90 -2.78 -5.18
C GLU A 167 8.47 -3.59 -4.02
N ARG A 168 9.33 -3.00 -3.18
CA ARG A 168 9.88 -3.67 -2.00
C ARG A 168 8.80 -4.06 -1.00
N SER A 169 7.86 -3.16 -0.74
CA SER A 169 6.76 -3.42 0.20
C SER A 169 5.86 -4.56 -0.28
N THR A 170 5.53 -4.59 -1.56
CA THR A 170 4.70 -5.68 -2.13
C THR A 170 5.44 -7.02 -2.18
N ASP A 171 6.75 -7.02 -2.39
CA ASP A 171 7.56 -8.24 -2.30
C ASP A 171 7.57 -8.80 -0.87
N GLY A 172 7.76 -7.94 0.13
CA GLY A 172 7.70 -8.34 1.53
C GLY A 172 6.32 -8.83 1.97
N LEU A 173 5.25 -8.16 1.49
CA LEU A 173 3.88 -8.59 1.72
C LEU A 173 3.62 -9.99 1.15
N LEU A 174 3.97 -10.24 -0.10
CA LEU A 174 3.80 -11.54 -0.73
C LEU A 174 4.62 -12.63 -0.04
N ALA A 175 5.85 -12.32 0.37
CA ALA A 175 6.66 -13.25 1.15
C ALA A 175 6.01 -13.63 2.49
N GLU A 176 5.32 -12.69 3.16
CA GLU A 176 4.61 -12.95 4.41
C GLU A 176 3.31 -13.73 4.20
N LEU A 177 2.55 -13.43 3.14
CA LEU A 177 1.31 -14.14 2.80
C LEU A 177 1.54 -15.61 2.40
N LEU A 178 2.71 -15.91 1.83
CA LEU A 178 3.06 -17.25 1.35
C LEU A 178 3.80 -18.11 2.40
N ARG A 179 3.99 -17.60 3.61
CA ARG A 179 4.63 -18.29 4.73
C ARG A 179 3.68 -19.25 5.43
#